data_ab9f8facd3a55dc0ca21f7e847af3e54
#
_entry.id   ab9f8facd3a55dc0ca21f7e847af3e54
#
_cell.length_a   1.000
_cell.length_b   1.000
_cell.length_c   1.000
_cell.angle_alpha   90.00
_cell.angle_beta   90.00
_cell.angle_gamma   90.00
#
_symmetry.space_group_name_H-M   'P 1'
#
loop_
_entity.id
_entity.type
_entity.pdbx_description
1 polymer ?
#
loop_
_entity_poly.entity_id
_entity_poly.type
_entity_poly.pdbx_seq_one_letter_code
_entity_poly.pdbx_strand_id
1 'polypeptide(L)'
;MNRLAQFLQYTQKVFDLKRLLCSVRDGRSDPVVPILSVSLCLVLGIVMRISSYLDLAEQTKRRRWRRLCRLKGALGDDIFPYVTERMQPADWRQNQAEVVQTLKRNKALESCKIKGLLWVSLDANEHFQSRSRCCPGCCQRQVEVTEADGQKQLVTEYYHRYVFAQINGPKLNVLLDLEPIRPGEDECTAALRLLGRLRRLYGPRFFDGVTADAWYAQGPFLRKVEKLGWLWVVVLKREDRQVYQEAHALSQGQPPDAAFDDQQRKRQVQLWEVKDLEFSQAYGQPVRVVRSEEQWVEKRVRGGRKEQRPRRSQWVWAASAQLDGYAAEVVYQAGHRRWGIENKAFNELTQAYHLEHCYHHDPTSMLVQMLILVLGFTLFNAFAPHSQLVRWGELTLKALARQLDLALEEDLPWDQWFHSG
;
A
#
# COMPACT_ATOMS: atom_id res chain seq x y z
N MET A 1 -18.80 -10.41 22.93
CA MET A 1 -19.37 -9.47 21.92
C MET A 1 -18.85 -9.89 20.56
N ASN A 2 -19.75 -10.04 19.58
CA ASN A 2 -19.46 -10.47 18.21
C ASN A 2 -18.42 -9.56 17.53
N ARG A 3 -17.41 -10.15 16.90
CA ARG A 3 -16.28 -9.40 16.31
C ARG A 3 -16.70 -8.52 15.13
N LEU A 4 -17.63 -8.99 14.32
CA LEU A 4 -18.16 -8.21 13.21
C LEU A 4 -18.94 -6.98 13.74
N ALA A 5 -19.75 -7.13 14.79
CA ALA A 5 -20.40 -6.00 15.43
C ALA A 5 -19.39 -4.97 15.96
N GLN A 6 -18.28 -5.42 16.58
CA GLN A 6 -17.21 -4.52 17.04
C GLN A 6 -16.58 -3.76 15.87
N PHE A 7 -16.27 -4.44 14.75
CA PHE A 7 -15.73 -3.81 13.56
C PHE A 7 -16.69 -2.75 12.99
N LEU A 8 -17.94 -3.10 12.84
CA LEU A 8 -18.97 -2.21 12.29
C LEU A 8 -19.22 -0.99 13.20
N GLN A 9 -19.33 -1.21 14.51
CA GLN A 9 -19.46 -0.12 15.49
C GLN A 9 -18.22 0.80 15.48
N TYR A 10 -17.02 0.23 15.43
CA TYR A 10 -15.80 1.00 15.34
C TYR A 10 -15.77 1.86 14.08
N THR A 11 -15.99 1.26 12.90
CA THR A 11 -15.93 1.96 11.62
C THR A 11 -17.03 3.02 11.48
N GLN A 12 -18.21 2.74 12.01
CA GLN A 12 -19.29 3.72 12.04
C GLN A 12 -18.98 4.87 13.00
N LYS A 13 -18.56 4.58 14.23
CA LYS A 13 -18.29 5.61 15.26
C LYS A 13 -17.10 6.50 14.90
N VAL A 14 -16.03 5.92 14.33
CA VAL A 14 -14.77 6.64 14.08
C VAL A 14 -14.78 7.33 12.74
N PHE A 15 -15.34 6.70 11.70
CA PHE A 15 -15.23 7.17 10.31
C PHE A 15 -16.58 7.55 9.69
N ASP A 16 -17.70 7.27 10.34
CA ASP A 16 -19.04 7.40 9.77
C ASP A 16 -19.18 6.64 8.44
N LEU A 17 -18.85 5.33 8.48
CA LEU A 17 -18.78 4.46 7.30
C LEU A 17 -20.02 4.55 6.43
N LYS A 18 -21.22 4.62 7.04
CA LYS A 18 -22.48 4.74 6.29
C LYS A 18 -22.50 6.00 5.41
N ARG A 19 -22.14 7.16 5.97
CA ARG A 19 -22.07 8.42 5.21
C ARG A 19 -21.05 8.33 4.07
N LEU A 20 -19.87 7.78 4.34
CA LEU A 20 -18.83 7.59 3.31
C LEU A 20 -19.35 6.73 2.14
N LEU A 21 -20.01 5.62 2.43
CA LEU A 21 -20.52 4.74 1.37
C LEU A 21 -21.73 5.34 0.64
N CYS A 22 -22.56 6.14 1.32
CA CYS A 22 -23.65 6.89 0.69
C CYS A 22 -23.16 8.03 -0.22
N SER A 23 -21.96 8.57 -0.01
CA SER A 23 -21.40 9.66 -0.83
C SER A 23 -20.88 9.19 -2.19
N VAL A 24 -20.77 7.88 -2.41
CA VAL A 24 -20.37 7.32 -3.71
C VAL A 24 -21.46 7.56 -4.72
N ARG A 25 -21.14 8.26 -5.82
CA ARG A 25 -22.11 8.54 -6.87
C ARG A 25 -22.46 7.28 -7.66
N ASP A 26 -23.75 7.09 -7.86
CA ASP A 26 -24.31 6.00 -8.63
C ASP A 26 -24.52 6.47 -10.08
N GLY A 27 -23.75 5.94 -11.00
CA GLY A 27 -23.90 6.26 -12.42
C GLY A 27 -24.96 5.42 -13.15
N ARG A 28 -25.76 4.63 -12.42
CA ARG A 28 -26.85 3.82 -12.99
C ARG A 28 -28.13 4.63 -13.12
N SER A 29 -28.95 4.33 -14.15
CA SER A 29 -30.33 4.82 -14.25
C SER A 29 -31.25 3.90 -13.45
N ASP A 30 -32.12 4.47 -12.61
CA ASP A 30 -33.16 3.80 -11.81
C ASP A 30 -32.68 2.52 -11.10
N PRO A 31 -31.68 2.59 -10.22
CA PRO A 31 -31.10 1.41 -9.59
C PRO A 31 -32.07 0.77 -8.58
N VAL A 32 -32.43 -0.49 -8.79
CA VAL A 32 -33.26 -1.30 -7.86
C VAL A 32 -32.52 -1.56 -6.56
N VAL A 33 -31.20 -1.78 -6.62
CA VAL A 33 -30.36 -2.00 -5.44
C VAL A 33 -29.63 -0.71 -5.10
N PRO A 34 -29.82 -0.13 -3.90
CA PRO A 34 -29.15 1.11 -3.49
C PRO A 34 -27.61 1.00 -3.55
N ILE A 35 -26.95 2.11 -3.91
CA ILE A 35 -25.48 2.17 -3.98
C ILE A 35 -24.83 1.80 -2.64
N LEU A 36 -25.40 2.24 -1.52
CA LEU A 36 -24.95 1.88 -0.17
C LEU A 36 -24.88 0.36 0.01
N SER A 37 -25.89 -0.37 -0.44
CA SER A 37 -25.96 -1.83 -0.27
C SER A 37 -24.86 -2.53 -1.06
N VAL A 38 -24.62 -2.12 -2.32
CA VAL A 38 -23.55 -2.69 -3.15
C VAL A 38 -22.18 -2.31 -2.61
N SER A 39 -21.99 -1.04 -2.25
CA SER A 39 -20.72 -0.56 -1.67
C SER A 39 -20.38 -1.26 -0.36
N LEU A 40 -21.38 -1.51 0.48
CA LEU A 40 -21.20 -2.25 1.74
C LEU A 40 -20.82 -3.71 1.47
N CYS A 41 -21.47 -4.38 0.50
CA CYS A 41 -21.08 -5.73 0.07
C CYS A 41 -19.61 -5.77 -0.39
N LEU A 42 -19.19 -4.84 -1.22
CA LEU A 42 -17.83 -4.77 -1.76
C LEU A 42 -16.79 -4.53 -0.65
N VAL A 43 -17.02 -3.54 0.23
CA VAL A 43 -16.09 -3.24 1.35
C VAL A 43 -16.00 -4.41 2.32
N LEU A 44 -17.14 -5.02 2.71
CA LEU A 44 -17.15 -6.18 3.59
C LEU A 44 -16.53 -7.40 2.92
N GLY A 45 -16.73 -7.56 1.60
CA GLY A 45 -16.07 -8.60 0.81
C GLY A 45 -14.54 -8.51 0.94
N ILE A 46 -13.97 -7.32 0.81
CA ILE A 46 -12.54 -7.09 1.02
C ILE A 46 -12.12 -7.39 2.46
N VAL A 47 -12.85 -6.87 3.46
CA VAL A 47 -12.52 -7.05 4.88
C VAL A 47 -12.56 -8.53 5.28
N MET A 48 -13.50 -9.30 4.76
CA MET A 48 -13.65 -10.75 4.98
C MET A 48 -12.83 -11.60 4.00
N ARG A 49 -12.08 -10.96 3.09
CA ARG A 49 -11.16 -11.62 2.15
C ARG A 49 -11.86 -12.55 1.17
N ILE A 50 -13.03 -12.15 0.68
CA ILE A 50 -13.78 -12.85 -0.36
C ILE A 50 -13.05 -12.69 -1.69
N SER A 51 -12.84 -13.80 -2.40
CA SER A 51 -11.87 -13.90 -3.49
C SER A 51 -12.38 -13.42 -4.85
N SER A 52 -13.73 -13.41 -5.06
CA SER A 52 -14.32 -13.10 -6.36
C SER A 52 -15.72 -12.48 -6.24
N TYR A 53 -16.22 -11.89 -7.33
CA TYR A 53 -17.62 -11.45 -7.40
C TYR A 53 -18.59 -12.63 -7.32
N LEU A 54 -18.22 -13.79 -7.85
CA LEU A 54 -19.02 -15.00 -7.71
C LEU A 54 -19.17 -15.41 -6.24
N ASP A 55 -18.07 -15.48 -5.51
CA ASP A 55 -18.10 -15.79 -4.07
C ASP A 55 -18.88 -14.73 -3.28
N LEU A 56 -18.76 -13.45 -3.68
CA LEU A 56 -19.51 -12.37 -3.06
C LEU A 56 -21.02 -12.51 -3.32
N ALA A 57 -21.43 -12.91 -4.53
CA ALA A 57 -22.80 -13.21 -4.87
C ALA A 57 -23.35 -14.37 -4.03
N GLU A 58 -22.57 -15.45 -3.84
CA GLU A 58 -22.92 -16.55 -2.94
C GLU A 58 -23.15 -16.07 -1.49
N GLN A 59 -22.35 -15.12 -0.99
CA GLN A 59 -22.59 -14.54 0.33
C GLN A 59 -23.97 -13.84 0.40
N THR A 60 -24.41 -13.18 -0.68
CA THR A 60 -25.70 -12.49 -0.69
C THR A 60 -26.90 -13.44 -0.61
N LYS A 61 -26.74 -14.75 -0.86
CA LYS A 61 -27.77 -15.77 -0.63
C LYS A 61 -28.06 -16.01 0.85
N ARG A 62 -27.10 -15.73 1.74
CA ARG A 62 -27.27 -15.85 3.18
C ARG A 62 -28.19 -14.75 3.72
N ARG A 63 -29.22 -15.12 4.49
CA ARG A 63 -30.18 -14.15 5.05
C ARG A 63 -29.49 -13.08 5.90
N ARG A 64 -28.50 -13.46 6.69
CA ARG A 64 -27.76 -12.54 7.57
C ARG A 64 -26.92 -11.53 6.77
N TRP A 65 -26.25 -11.96 5.70
CA TRP A 65 -25.55 -11.05 4.80
C TRP A 65 -26.48 -10.03 4.16
N ARG A 66 -27.66 -10.49 3.64
CA ARG A 66 -28.66 -9.58 3.06
C ARG A 66 -29.14 -8.55 4.08
N ARG A 67 -29.43 -8.98 5.33
CA ARG A 67 -29.85 -8.07 6.40
C ARG A 67 -28.76 -7.04 6.71
N LEU A 68 -27.49 -7.45 6.82
CA LEU A 68 -26.32 -6.59 7.03
C LEU A 68 -26.15 -5.56 5.90
N CYS A 69 -26.23 -5.99 4.66
CA CYS A 69 -26.06 -5.14 3.49
C CYS A 69 -27.35 -4.47 3.01
N ARG A 70 -28.47 -4.62 3.74
CA ARG A 70 -29.80 -4.05 3.41
C ARG A 70 -30.29 -4.48 2.02
N LEU A 71 -30.07 -5.72 1.66
CA LEU A 71 -30.53 -6.30 0.41
C LEU A 71 -31.92 -6.91 0.56
N LYS A 72 -32.82 -6.62 -0.39
CA LYS A 72 -34.16 -7.25 -0.45
C LYS A 72 -34.11 -8.70 -0.95
N GLY A 73 -33.12 -9.03 -1.78
CA GLY A 73 -32.89 -10.36 -2.35
C GLY A 73 -31.42 -10.69 -2.51
N ALA A 74 -31.10 -11.89 -2.95
CA ALA A 74 -29.75 -12.25 -3.38
C ALA A 74 -29.37 -11.48 -4.67
N LEU A 75 -28.10 -11.18 -4.83
CA LEU A 75 -27.54 -10.54 -6.01
C LEU A 75 -26.86 -11.58 -6.90
N GLY A 76 -26.95 -11.41 -8.22
CA GLY A 76 -26.09 -12.09 -9.18
C GLY A 76 -24.67 -11.54 -9.15
N ASP A 77 -23.71 -12.29 -9.65
CA ASP A 77 -22.31 -11.85 -9.75
C ASP A 77 -22.11 -10.75 -10.79
N ASP A 78 -22.99 -10.65 -11.79
CA ASP A 78 -23.03 -9.63 -12.83
C ASP A 78 -23.34 -8.21 -12.31
N ILE A 79 -24.02 -8.09 -11.17
CA ILE A 79 -24.34 -6.78 -10.58
C ILE A 79 -23.09 -6.01 -10.14
N PHE A 80 -22.07 -6.71 -9.64
CA PHE A 80 -20.87 -6.05 -9.13
C PHE A 80 -20.05 -5.38 -10.23
N PRO A 81 -19.69 -6.06 -11.35
CA PRO A 81 -19.03 -5.39 -12.48
C PRO A 81 -19.90 -4.29 -13.07
N TYR A 82 -21.19 -4.52 -13.28
CA TYR A 82 -22.11 -3.51 -13.80
C TYR A 82 -22.11 -2.21 -12.98
N VAL A 83 -22.04 -2.33 -11.64
CA VAL A 83 -22.01 -1.18 -10.75
C VAL A 83 -20.64 -0.54 -10.71
N THR A 84 -19.56 -1.33 -10.59
CA THR A 84 -18.20 -0.79 -10.47
C THR A 84 -17.71 -0.08 -11.72
N GLU A 85 -18.15 -0.47 -12.91
CA GLU A 85 -17.92 0.27 -14.17
C GLU A 85 -18.52 1.70 -14.16
N ARG A 86 -19.57 1.90 -13.36
CA ARG A 86 -20.36 3.15 -13.31
C ARG A 86 -20.10 3.99 -12.05
N MET A 87 -19.30 3.49 -11.15
CA MET A 87 -18.83 4.26 -9.98
C MET A 87 -17.74 5.25 -10.37
N GLN A 88 -17.66 6.36 -9.63
CA GLN A 88 -16.61 7.35 -9.84
C GLN A 88 -15.39 7.05 -8.94
N PRO A 89 -14.19 6.77 -9.49
CA PRO A 89 -12.99 6.51 -8.70
C PRO A 89 -12.64 7.65 -7.74
N ALA A 90 -12.99 8.89 -8.11
CA ALA A 90 -12.73 10.07 -7.27
C ALA A 90 -13.45 10.02 -5.92
N ASP A 91 -14.65 9.45 -5.86
CA ASP A 91 -15.43 9.35 -4.62
C ASP A 91 -14.78 8.38 -3.64
N TRP A 92 -14.29 7.24 -4.11
CA TRP A 92 -13.54 6.27 -3.30
C TRP A 92 -12.23 6.85 -2.77
N ARG A 93 -11.52 7.66 -3.59
CA ARG A 93 -10.32 8.39 -3.16
C ARG A 93 -10.62 9.41 -2.08
N GLN A 94 -11.73 10.13 -2.22
CA GLN A 94 -12.18 11.09 -1.22
C GLN A 94 -12.53 10.39 0.10
N ASN A 95 -13.24 9.27 0.05
CA ASN A 95 -13.57 8.46 1.21
C ASN A 95 -12.30 7.93 1.91
N GLN A 96 -11.33 7.44 1.14
CA GLN A 96 -10.04 7.03 1.69
C GLN A 96 -9.31 8.20 2.36
N ALA A 97 -9.31 9.36 1.73
CA ALA A 97 -8.67 10.55 2.30
C ALA A 97 -9.30 10.96 3.63
N GLU A 98 -10.62 10.95 3.74
CA GLU A 98 -11.34 11.27 4.99
C GLU A 98 -11.01 10.27 6.11
N VAL A 99 -10.95 8.96 5.81
CA VAL A 99 -10.53 7.93 6.77
C VAL A 99 -9.12 8.19 7.27
N VAL A 100 -8.18 8.43 6.36
CA VAL A 100 -6.77 8.64 6.72
C VAL A 100 -6.55 9.97 7.47
N GLN A 101 -7.26 11.03 7.09
CA GLN A 101 -7.25 12.30 7.83
C GLN A 101 -7.80 12.13 9.25
N THR A 102 -8.82 11.30 9.43
CA THR A 102 -9.37 10.96 10.74
C THR A 102 -8.34 10.19 11.58
N LEU A 103 -7.63 9.23 11.00
CA LEU A 103 -6.53 8.53 11.68
C LEU A 103 -5.43 9.49 12.14
N LYS A 104 -5.08 10.50 11.33
CA LYS A 104 -4.10 11.53 11.71
C LYS A 104 -4.62 12.39 12.87
N ARG A 105 -5.86 12.89 12.80
CA ARG A 105 -6.50 13.67 13.88
C ARG A 105 -6.52 12.88 15.21
N ASN A 106 -6.80 11.60 15.14
CA ASN A 106 -6.83 10.69 16.29
C ASN A 106 -5.43 10.24 16.74
N LYS A 107 -4.36 10.84 16.19
CA LYS A 107 -2.94 10.53 16.50
C LYS A 107 -2.54 9.07 16.25
N ALA A 108 -3.31 8.29 15.47
CA ALA A 108 -2.97 6.91 15.14
C ALA A 108 -1.68 6.79 14.31
N LEU A 109 -1.31 7.84 13.56
CA LEU A 109 -0.11 7.88 12.73
C LEU A 109 1.16 8.32 13.48
N GLU A 110 1.08 8.70 14.77
CA GLU A 110 2.25 9.15 15.53
C GLU A 110 3.33 8.07 15.64
N SER A 111 2.92 6.81 15.82
CA SER A 111 3.86 5.67 15.85
C SER A 111 4.53 5.39 14.48
N CYS A 112 4.04 5.99 13.40
CA CYS A 112 4.61 5.85 12.06
C CYS A 112 5.70 6.89 11.78
N LYS A 113 5.87 7.91 12.62
CA LYS A 113 6.90 8.93 12.46
C LYS A 113 8.30 8.41 12.75
N ILE A 114 9.27 8.95 12.05
CA ILE A 114 10.72 8.79 12.30
C ILE A 114 11.24 10.15 12.75
N LYS A 115 11.65 10.26 14.01
CA LYS A 115 12.14 11.52 14.60
C LYS A 115 11.25 12.73 14.29
N GLY A 116 9.93 12.52 14.40
CA GLY A 116 8.92 13.54 14.14
C GLY A 116 8.43 13.64 12.69
N LEU A 117 9.13 13.08 11.72
CA LEU A 117 8.80 13.13 10.30
C LEU A 117 7.93 11.92 9.89
N LEU A 118 6.84 12.18 9.18
CA LEU A 118 5.96 11.17 8.61
C LEU A 118 6.32 10.93 7.14
N TRP A 119 6.59 9.68 6.79
CA TRP A 119 7.08 9.28 5.48
C TRP A 119 6.04 8.48 4.71
N VAL A 120 5.97 8.72 3.40
CA VAL A 120 5.19 7.95 2.44
C VAL A 120 6.14 7.16 1.55
N SER A 121 5.95 5.85 1.49
CA SER A 121 6.67 4.98 0.56
C SER A 121 5.91 4.87 -0.75
N LEU A 122 6.65 4.98 -1.86
CA LEU A 122 6.15 4.72 -3.21
C LEU A 122 6.76 3.44 -3.75
N ASP A 123 5.91 2.63 -4.38
CA ASP A 123 6.36 1.46 -5.12
C ASP A 123 5.27 1.02 -6.10
N ALA A 124 5.64 0.31 -7.17
CA ALA A 124 4.68 -0.22 -8.12
C ALA A 124 4.51 -1.73 -7.95
N ASN A 125 3.30 -2.18 -8.19
CA ASN A 125 2.96 -3.60 -8.20
C ASN A 125 2.17 -3.95 -9.45
N GLU A 126 2.45 -5.13 -10.02
CA GLU A 126 1.69 -5.70 -11.10
C GLU A 126 0.46 -6.41 -10.53
N HIS A 127 -0.71 -6.04 -11.05
CA HIS A 127 -1.98 -6.51 -10.52
C HIS A 127 -2.51 -7.74 -11.26
N PHE A 128 -2.41 -7.75 -12.59
CA PHE A 128 -3.03 -8.75 -13.42
C PHE A 128 -2.21 -8.96 -14.68
N GLN A 129 -2.14 -10.19 -15.15
CA GLN A 129 -1.51 -10.52 -16.44
C GLN A 129 -2.33 -11.56 -17.21
N SER A 130 -2.36 -11.43 -18.53
CA SER A 130 -3.08 -12.35 -19.44
C SER A 130 -2.43 -12.35 -20.81
N ARG A 131 -2.53 -13.49 -21.49
CA ARG A 131 -2.11 -13.64 -22.90
C ARG A 131 -3.30 -13.64 -23.85
N SER A 132 -4.52 -13.72 -23.33
CA SER A 132 -5.75 -13.82 -24.12
C SER A 132 -6.73 -12.66 -23.91
N ARG A 133 -6.61 -11.92 -22.79
CA ARG A 133 -7.51 -10.82 -22.45
C ARG A 133 -6.77 -9.49 -22.51
N CYS A 134 -7.33 -8.52 -23.21
CA CYS A 134 -6.81 -7.17 -23.35
C CYS A 134 -7.94 -6.16 -23.18
N CYS A 135 -7.64 -5.03 -22.56
CA CYS A 135 -8.51 -3.85 -22.52
C CYS A 135 -7.71 -2.58 -22.86
N PRO A 136 -8.36 -1.43 -23.08
CA PRO A 136 -7.66 -0.18 -23.42
C PRO A 136 -6.66 0.30 -22.35
N GLY A 137 -6.76 -0.17 -21.12
CA GLY A 137 -5.85 0.16 -20.03
C GLY A 137 -4.66 -0.80 -19.86
N CYS A 138 -4.57 -1.88 -20.66
CA CYS A 138 -3.49 -2.86 -20.56
C CYS A 138 -2.15 -2.32 -21.07
N CYS A 139 -1.10 -2.45 -20.25
CA CYS A 139 0.29 -2.44 -20.72
C CYS A 139 0.57 -3.74 -21.47
N GLN A 140 1.62 -3.74 -22.31
CA GLN A 140 2.01 -4.88 -23.13
C GLN A 140 3.51 -5.15 -23.01
N ARG A 141 3.88 -6.43 -23.06
CA ARG A 141 5.27 -6.87 -23.19
C ARG A 141 5.35 -8.15 -24.01
N GLN A 142 6.51 -8.37 -24.66
CA GLN A 142 6.81 -9.63 -25.31
C GLN A 142 7.45 -10.57 -24.30
N VAL A 143 6.92 -11.77 -24.17
CA VAL A 143 7.46 -12.82 -23.31
C VAL A 143 7.76 -14.07 -24.12
N GLU A 144 8.89 -14.71 -23.84
CA GLU A 144 9.25 -15.98 -24.45
C GLU A 144 8.53 -17.11 -23.69
N VAL A 145 7.78 -17.92 -24.41
CA VAL A 145 7.07 -19.09 -23.89
C VAL A 145 7.62 -20.34 -24.57
N THR A 146 7.91 -21.35 -23.80
CA THR A 146 8.28 -22.68 -24.32
C THR A 146 7.02 -23.50 -24.46
N GLU A 147 6.69 -23.91 -25.67
CA GLU A 147 5.57 -24.81 -25.95
C GLU A 147 5.86 -26.26 -25.52
N ALA A 148 4.82 -27.11 -25.54
CA ALA A 148 4.95 -28.51 -25.13
C ALA A 148 5.93 -29.33 -25.98
N ASP A 149 6.18 -28.92 -27.21
CA ASP A 149 7.16 -29.48 -28.15
C ASP A 149 8.60 -28.95 -27.96
N GLY A 150 8.81 -28.06 -26.98
CA GLY A 150 10.12 -27.46 -26.69
C GLY A 150 10.46 -26.25 -27.57
N GLN A 151 9.60 -25.84 -28.50
CA GLN A 151 9.82 -24.64 -29.29
C GLN A 151 9.56 -23.37 -28.48
N LYS A 152 10.36 -22.34 -28.71
CA LYS A 152 10.23 -21.05 -28.06
C LYS A 152 9.48 -20.09 -28.98
N GLN A 153 8.39 -19.52 -28.46
CA GLN A 153 7.57 -18.56 -29.17
C GLN A 153 7.50 -17.25 -28.38
N LEU A 154 7.59 -16.12 -29.07
CA LEU A 154 7.30 -14.80 -28.49
C LEU A 154 5.80 -14.55 -28.54
N VAL A 155 5.20 -14.36 -27.37
CA VAL A 155 3.77 -14.02 -27.23
C VAL A 155 3.60 -12.68 -26.54
N THR A 156 2.56 -11.95 -26.93
CA THR A 156 2.21 -10.70 -26.24
C THR A 156 1.50 -11.02 -24.93
N GLU A 157 2.01 -10.47 -23.85
CA GLU A 157 1.38 -10.52 -22.53
C GLU A 157 0.86 -9.14 -22.17
N TYR A 158 -0.41 -9.09 -21.80
CA TYR A 158 -1.14 -7.90 -21.36
C TYR A 158 -1.18 -7.86 -19.84
N TYR A 159 -0.91 -6.71 -19.23
CA TYR A 159 -0.89 -6.58 -17.78
C TYR A 159 -1.32 -5.20 -17.30
N HIS A 160 -1.73 -5.12 -16.04
CA HIS A 160 -1.98 -3.86 -15.35
C HIS A 160 -0.97 -3.66 -14.22
N ARG A 161 -0.52 -2.43 -14.04
CA ARG A 161 0.37 -2.03 -12.94
C ARG A 161 -0.15 -0.77 -12.28
N TYR A 162 0.08 -0.67 -10.97
CA TYR A 162 -0.29 0.50 -10.19
C TYR A 162 0.86 0.95 -9.33
N VAL A 163 1.08 2.27 -9.23
CA VAL A 163 1.93 2.86 -8.21
C VAL A 163 1.10 3.07 -6.96
N PHE A 164 1.58 2.60 -5.83
CA PHE A 164 0.94 2.74 -4.53
C PHE A 164 1.69 3.77 -3.69
N ALA A 165 0.93 4.49 -2.85
CA ALA A 165 1.46 5.36 -1.81
C ALA A 165 1.03 4.84 -0.43
N GLN A 166 2.00 4.61 0.47
CA GLN A 166 1.74 4.00 1.76
C GLN A 166 2.51 4.67 2.89
N ILE A 167 1.86 4.86 4.03
CA ILE A 167 2.50 5.14 5.31
C ILE A 167 2.79 3.80 6.00
N ASN A 168 4.07 3.56 6.30
CA ASN A 168 4.53 2.35 6.96
C ASN A 168 4.87 2.64 8.42
N GLY A 169 4.28 1.89 9.33
CA GLY A 169 4.58 1.96 10.74
C GLY A 169 4.89 0.60 11.37
N PRO A 170 5.35 0.57 12.61
CA PRO A 170 5.62 -0.67 13.31
C PRO A 170 4.34 -1.49 13.58
N LYS A 171 3.21 -0.81 13.80
CA LYS A 171 1.93 -1.44 14.16
C LYS A 171 0.77 -1.10 13.23
N LEU A 172 0.94 -0.13 12.35
CA LEU A 172 -0.11 0.34 11.45
C LEU A 172 0.49 0.63 10.06
N ASN A 173 -0.10 0.02 9.04
CA ASN A 173 0.17 0.30 7.64
C ASN A 173 -1.08 0.89 7.01
N VAL A 174 -0.93 2.02 6.31
CA VAL A 174 -2.05 2.76 5.72
C VAL A 174 -1.74 3.05 4.27
N LEU A 175 -2.54 2.50 3.37
CA LEU A 175 -2.52 2.87 1.97
C LEU A 175 -3.21 4.23 1.80
N LEU A 176 -2.56 5.18 1.16
CA LEU A 176 -3.13 6.51 0.91
C LEU A 176 -3.97 6.54 -0.36
N ASP A 177 -3.43 6.00 -1.43
CA ASP A 177 -4.03 5.99 -2.77
C ASP A 177 -3.17 5.10 -3.70
N LEU A 178 -3.65 4.89 -4.91
CA LEU A 178 -2.94 4.24 -5.99
C LEU A 178 -3.21 4.91 -7.33
N GLU A 179 -2.29 4.73 -8.29
CA GLU A 179 -2.39 5.29 -9.62
C GLU A 179 -2.05 4.26 -10.68
N PRO A 180 -2.92 4.02 -11.69
CA PRO A 180 -2.58 3.14 -12.78
C PRO A 180 -1.43 3.70 -13.63
N ILE A 181 -0.50 2.83 -14.00
CA ILE A 181 0.50 3.11 -15.03
C ILE A 181 -0.17 2.85 -16.37
N ARG A 182 -0.27 3.87 -17.22
CA ARG A 182 -0.96 3.79 -18.51
C ARG A 182 -0.09 3.11 -19.56
N PRO A 183 -0.68 2.56 -20.64
CA PRO A 183 0.09 2.02 -21.75
C PRO A 183 1.11 3.04 -22.29
N GLY A 184 2.37 2.62 -22.43
CA GLY A 184 3.47 3.48 -22.89
C GLY A 184 3.99 4.51 -21.89
N GLU A 185 3.47 4.54 -20.67
CA GLU A 185 3.89 5.46 -19.62
C GLU A 185 4.95 4.82 -18.72
N ASP A 186 5.91 5.61 -18.23
CA ASP A 186 6.83 5.18 -17.20
C ASP A 186 6.23 5.31 -15.79
N GLU A 187 6.80 4.57 -14.87
CA GLU A 187 6.37 4.51 -13.47
C GLU A 187 6.51 5.86 -12.75
N CYS A 188 7.57 6.62 -13.04
CA CYS A 188 7.81 7.93 -12.44
C CYS A 188 6.73 8.94 -12.83
N THR A 189 6.26 8.91 -14.07
CA THR A 189 5.18 9.78 -14.55
C THR A 189 3.86 9.47 -13.81
N ALA A 190 3.52 8.20 -13.65
CA ALA A 190 2.35 7.78 -12.87
C ALA A 190 2.49 8.21 -11.39
N ALA A 191 3.67 8.02 -10.79
CA ALA A 191 3.96 8.44 -9.43
C ALA A 191 3.83 9.96 -9.22
N LEU A 192 4.29 10.77 -10.18
CA LEU A 192 4.12 12.24 -10.10
C LEU A 192 2.65 12.65 -10.16
N ARG A 193 1.84 11.95 -10.95
CA ARG A 193 0.39 12.16 -11.01
C ARG A 193 -0.28 11.79 -9.67
N LEU A 194 0.15 10.66 -9.07
CA LEU A 194 -0.27 10.25 -7.74
C LEU A 194 0.10 11.30 -6.68
N LEU A 195 1.36 11.74 -6.62
CA LEU A 195 1.83 12.75 -5.67
C LEU A 195 1.09 14.07 -5.80
N GLY A 196 0.84 14.53 -7.04
CA GLY A 196 0.04 15.72 -7.30
C GLY A 196 -1.38 15.61 -6.74
N ARG A 197 -1.99 14.41 -6.81
CA ARG A 197 -3.31 14.13 -6.23
C ARG A 197 -3.25 14.04 -4.70
N LEU A 198 -2.25 13.37 -4.13
CA LEU A 198 -2.08 13.33 -2.67
C LEU A 198 -1.96 14.72 -2.07
N ARG A 199 -1.24 15.65 -2.74
CA ARG A 199 -1.16 17.03 -2.30
C ARG A 199 -2.53 17.73 -2.28
N ARG A 200 -3.39 17.45 -3.26
CA ARG A 200 -4.76 18.03 -3.30
C ARG A 200 -5.67 17.42 -2.23
N LEU A 201 -5.62 16.10 -2.03
CA LEU A 201 -6.50 15.38 -1.10
C LEU A 201 -6.11 15.60 0.37
N TYR A 202 -4.82 15.61 0.67
CA TYR A 202 -4.32 15.63 2.05
C TYR A 202 -3.72 16.98 2.45
N GLY A 203 -3.36 17.81 1.49
CA GLY A 203 -2.63 19.07 1.73
C GLY A 203 -1.11 18.87 1.86
N PRO A 204 -0.33 19.98 1.78
CA PRO A 204 1.14 19.92 1.70
C PRO A 204 1.82 19.49 3.00
N ARG A 205 1.15 19.58 4.13
CA ARG A 205 1.70 19.29 5.48
C ARG A 205 1.15 18.00 6.07
N PHE A 206 0.56 17.13 5.25
CA PHE A 206 -0.01 15.90 5.78
C PHE A 206 1.08 14.91 6.14
N PHE A 207 2.09 14.79 5.30
CA PHE A 207 3.33 14.03 5.53
C PHE A 207 4.54 14.90 5.13
N ASP A 208 5.73 14.51 5.58
CA ASP A 208 6.92 15.33 5.48
C ASP A 208 7.84 14.91 4.33
N GLY A 209 7.83 13.62 3.96
CA GLY A 209 8.73 13.13 2.93
C GLY A 209 8.24 11.87 2.23
N VAL A 210 8.91 11.57 1.13
CA VAL A 210 8.68 10.42 0.25
C VAL A 210 9.89 9.52 0.25
N THR A 211 9.69 8.21 0.33
CA THR A 211 10.73 7.21 0.13
C THR A 211 10.39 6.34 -1.08
N ALA A 212 11.39 6.05 -1.91
CA ALA A 212 11.20 5.25 -3.10
C ALA A 212 12.45 4.41 -3.42
N ASP A 213 12.32 3.49 -4.36
CA ASP A 213 13.43 2.64 -4.79
C ASP A 213 14.39 3.37 -5.76
N ALA A 214 15.38 2.63 -6.27
CA ALA A 214 16.39 3.19 -7.16
C ALA A 214 15.86 3.59 -8.54
N TRP A 215 14.67 3.10 -8.94
CA TRP A 215 14.02 3.51 -10.19
C TRP A 215 13.62 4.98 -10.17
N TYR A 216 13.20 5.45 -8.99
CA TYR A 216 12.81 6.86 -8.77
C TYR A 216 14.00 7.79 -8.53
N ALA A 217 15.23 7.30 -8.49
CA ALA A 217 16.43 8.12 -8.36
C ALA A 217 16.73 8.89 -9.67
N GLN A 218 15.81 9.74 -10.09
CA GLN A 218 15.86 10.52 -11.32
C GLN A 218 15.68 12.01 -10.99
N GLY A 219 16.61 12.85 -11.49
CA GLY A 219 16.63 14.29 -11.19
C GLY A 219 15.29 15.01 -11.40
N PRO A 220 14.60 14.84 -12.54
CA PRO A 220 13.30 15.47 -12.78
C PRO A 220 12.22 15.05 -11.77
N PHE A 221 12.21 13.77 -11.36
CA PHE A 221 11.29 13.25 -10.36
C PHE A 221 11.54 13.88 -8.99
N LEU A 222 12.78 13.83 -8.50
CA LEU A 222 13.19 14.37 -7.20
C LEU A 222 12.92 15.88 -7.09
N ARG A 223 13.26 16.64 -8.16
CA ARG A 223 12.95 18.07 -8.23
C ARG A 223 11.45 18.33 -8.11
N LYS A 224 10.60 17.49 -8.70
CA LYS A 224 9.14 17.64 -8.61
C LYS A 224 8.63 17.33 -7.22
N VAL A 225 9.18 16.33 -6.52
CA VAL A 225 8.86 16.03 -5.11
C VAL A 225 9.13 17.25 -4.23
N GLU A 226 10.29 17.88 -4.37
CA GLU A 226 10.64 19.10 -3.61
C GLU A 226 9.72 20.30 -3.94
N LYS A 227 9.39 20.49 -5.22
CA LYS A 227 8.41 21.52 -5.62
C LYS A 227 7.02 21.30 -5.02
N LEU A 228 6.68 20.06 -4.67
CA LEU A 228 5.47 19.74 -3.92
C LEU A 228 5.61 20.02 -2.42
N GLY A 229 6.80 20.36 -1.95
CA GLY A 229 7.11 20.72 -0.57
C GLY A 229 7.46 19.53 0.33
N TRP A 230 7.96 18.45 -0.23
CA TRP A 230 8.31 17.24 0.51
C TRP A 230 9.80 16.90 0.41
N LEU A 231 10.34 16.38 1.51
CA LEU A 231 11.63 15.72 1.59
C LEU A 231 11.60 14.42 0.76
N TRP A 232 12.77 13.91 0.43
CA TRP A 232 12.85 12.60 -0.22
C TRP A 232 14.08 11.81 0.23
N VAL A 233 13.94 10.49 0.21
CA VAL A 233 15.01 9.50 0.37
C VAL A 233 14.82 8.41 -0.68
N VAL A 234 15.82 8.17 -1.50
CA VAL A 234 15.79 7.13 -2.55
C VAL A 234 17.02 6.22 -2.46
N VAL A 235 16.84 4.95 -2.82
CA VAL A 235 17.96 4.00 -2.87
C VAL A 235 18.85 4.31 -4.07
N LEU A 236 20.16 4.26 -3.88
CA LEU A 236 21.15 4.27 -4.95
C LEU A 236 21.67 2.83 -5.16
N LYS A 237 21.32 2.20 -6.27
CA LYS A 237 21.78 0.83 -6.63
C LYS A 237 22.83 0.83 -7.75
N ARG A 238 22.91 1.91 -8.52
CA ARG A 238 23.78 2.00 -9.68
C ARG A 238 25.14 2.53 -9.26
N GLU A 239 26.10 1.63 -9.15
CA GLU A 239 27.49 1.94 -8.79
C GLU A 239 28.23 2.76 -9.87
N ASP A 240 27.72 2.75 -11.10
CA ASP A 240 28.21 3.56 -12.22
C ASP A 240 27.84 5.05 -12.15
N ARG A 241 26.93 5.43 -11.24
CA ARG A 241 26.56 6.84 -11.06
C ARG A 241 27.68 7.61 -10.37
N GLN A 242 28.01 8.79 -10.91
CA GLN A 242 29.04 9.68 -10.35
C GLN A 242 28.80 9.95 -8.85
N VAL A 243 27.58 10.33 -8.45
CA VAL A 243 27.23 10.58 -7.04
C VAL A 243 27.51 9.39 -6.13
N TYR A 244 27.32 8.15 -6.63
CA TYR A 244 27.64 6.95 -5.86
C TYR A 244 29.15 6.80 -5.69
N GLN A 245 29.91 6.96 -6.78
CA GLN A 245 31.37 6.83 -6.80
C GLN A 245 32.04 7.89 -5.93
N GLU A 246 31.60 9.15 -5.99
CA GLU A 246 32.11 10.25 -5.17
C GLU A 246 31.83 9.98 -3.69
N ALA A 247 30.58 9.61 -3.32
CA ALA A 247 30.23 9.28 -1.94
C ALA A 247 31.06 8.11 -1.41
N HIS A 248 31.29 7.08 -2.23
CA HIS A 248 32.10 5.93 -1.86
C HIS A 248 33.57 6.33 -1.65
N ALA A 249 34.16 7.08 -2.59
CA ALA A 249 35.55 7.53 -2.50
C ALA A 249 35.80 8.40 -1.25
N LEU A 250 34.90 9.35 -0.98
CA LEU A 250 35.01 10.25 0.17
C LEU A 250 34.82 9.56 1.53
N SER A 251 34.04 8.47 1.58
CA SER A 251 33.80 7.70 2.79
C SER A 251 34.78 6.53 2.98
N GLN A 252 35.58 6.19 1.98
CA GLN A 252 36.53 5.08 2.05
C GLN A 252 37.68 5.38 3.01
N GLY A 253 37.93 4.46 3.93
CA GLY A 253 38.99 4.61 4.94
C GLY A 253 38.68 5.57 6.08
N GLN A 254 37.51 6.23 6.06
CA GLN A 254 37.06 7.08 7.14
C GLN A 254 36.35 6.26 8.24
N PRO A 255 36.46 6.66 9.52
CA PRO A 255 35.66 6.07 10.58
C PRO A 255 34.17 6.33 10.30
N PRO A 256 33.25 5.48 10.77
CA PRO A 256 31.80 5.74 10.62
C PRO A 256 31.39 7.00 11.39
N ASP A 257 30.53 7.81 10.78
CA ASP A 257 29.93 9.00 11.42
C ASP A 257 28.96 8.62 12.53
N ALA A 258 28.33 7.42 12.42
CA ALA A 258 27.49 6.86 13.47
C ALA A 258 27.59 5.32 13.49
N ALA A 259 27.55 4.76 14.71
CA ALA A 259 27.48 3.31 14.92
C ALA A 259 26.48 3.00 16.05
N PHE A 260 25.55 2.06 15.81
CA PHE A 260 24.51 1.70 16.78
C PHE A 260 23.94 0.30 16.53
N ASP A 261 23.23 -0.22 17.53
CA ASP A 261 22.45 -1.45 17.42
C ASP A 261 21.00 -1.11 17.02
N ASP A 262 20.58 -1.48 15.80
CA ASP A 262 19.18 -1.42 15.40
C ASP A 262 18.41 -2.57 16.06
N GLN A 263 17.79 -2.27 17.21
CA GLN A 263 17.03 -3.25 18.00
C GLN A 263 15.82 -3.80 17.22
N GLN A 264 15.19 -2.99 16.37
CA GLN A 264 14.01 -3.41 15.60
C GLN A 264 14.38 -4.45 14.54
N ARG A 265 15.51 -4.26 13.86
CA ARG A 265 16.01 -5.14 12.80
C ARG A 265 17.03 -6.16 13.31
N LYS A 266 17.45 -6.05 14.57
CA LYS A 266 18.48 -6.89 15.21
C LYS A 266 19.78 -6.90 14.42
N ARG A 267 20.30 -5.70 14.12
CA ARG A 267 21.51 -5.51 13.33
C ARG A 267 22.44 -4.51 13.99
N GLN A 268 23.73 -4.78 13.89
CA GLN A 268 24.77 -3.78 14.13
C GLN A 268 24.93 -2.94 12.87
N VAL A 269 24.90 -1.63 13.01
CA VAL A 269 24.87 -0.67 11.91
C VAL A 269 26.01 0.32 12.07
N GLN A 270 26.71 0.54 10.98
CA GLN A 270 27.67 1.65 10.81
C GLN A 270 27.20 2.52 9.66
N LEU A 271 27.22 3.84 9.82
CA LEU A 271 26.81 4.81 8.82
C LEU A 271 27.96 5.74 8.46
N TRP A 272 28.05 6.06 7.19
CA TRP A 272 28.88 7.16 6.66
C TRP A 272 27.97 8.11 5.89
N GLU A 273 28.20 9.41 6.04
CA GLU A 273 27.46 10.43 5.31
C GLU A 273 28.40 11.35 4.54
N VAL A 274 27.95 11.74 3.34
CA VAL A 274 28.60 12.75 2.53
C VAL A 274 27.54 13.75 2.09
N LYS A 275 27.80 15.04 2.32
CA LYS A 275 26.90 16.14 1.99
C LYS A 275 27.42 16.89 0.77
N ASP A 276 26.57 17.77 0.22
CA ASP A 276 26.89 18.68 -0.86
C ASP A 276 27.37 18.01 -2.15
N LEU A 277 26.93 16.76 -2.41
CA LEU A 277 27.23 16.06 -3.65
C LEU A 277 26.32 16.49 -4.80
N GLU A 278 26.85 16.57 -6.02
CA GLU A 278 26.05 16.76 -7.21
C GLU A 278 25.35 15.46 -7.61
N PHE A 279 24.01 15.47 -7.64
CA PHE A 279 23.24 14.29 -8.05
C PHE A 279 23.17 14.15 -9.58
N SER A 280 22.84 15.24 -10.27
CA SER A 280 22.79 15.37 -11.72
C SER A 280 22.45 16.82 -12.11
N GLN A 281 22.84 17.25 -13.31
CA GLN A 281 22.43 18.55 -13.87
C GLN A 281 20.90 18.71 -13.92
N ALA A 282 20.16 17.63 -14.23
CA ALA A 282 18.72 17.63 -14.30
C ALA A 282 18.06 17.86 -12.93
N TYR A 283 18.71 17.52 -11.82
CA TYR A 283 18.25 17.85 -10.47
C TYR A 283 18.67 19.26 -10.06
N GLY A 284 19.94 19.61 -10.24
CA GLY A 284 20.48 20.98 -10.12
C GLY A 284 20.54 21.51 -8.68
N GLN A 285 20.51 20.64 -7.68
CA GLN A 285 20.68 20.94 -6.26
C GLN A 285 21.64 19.92 -5.64
N PRO A 286 22.35 20.29 -4.55
CA PRO A 286 23.15 19.34 -3.80
C PRO A 286 22.27 18.28 -3.14
N VAL A 287 22.86 17.11 -2.90
CA VAL A 287 22.22 16.01 -2.19
C VAL A 287 23.11 15.53 -1.06
N ARG A 288 22.47 14.88 -0.10
CA ARG A 288 23.12 14.11 0.96
C ARG A 288 23.11 12.65 0.58
N VAL A 289 24.22 11.95 0.73
CA VAL A 289 24.31 10.50 0.56
C VAL A 289 24.66 9.85 1.90
N VAL A 290 23.91 8.82 2.27
CA VAL A 290 24.16 8.01 3.45
C VAL A 290 24.42 6.58 3.01
N ARG A 291 25.55 6.01 3.43
CA ARG A 291 25.92 4.61 3.24
C ARG A 291 25.82 3.87 4.57
N SER A 292 25.27 2.66 4.55
CA SER A 292 25.30 1.78 5.72
C SER A 292 26.06 0.49 5.46
N GLU A 293 26.72 -0.01 6.49
CA GLU A 293 27.14 -1.40 6.60
C GLU A 293 26.42 -2.03 7.79
N GLU A 294 25.78 -3.17 7.54
CA GLU A 294 24.95 -3.84 8.52
C GLU A 294 25.42 -5.27 8.72
N GLN A 295 25.48 -5.72 9.97
CA GLN A 295 25.88 -7.07 10.33
C GLN A 295 24.84 -7.69 11.25
N TRP A 296 24.54 -8.98 11.02
CA TRP A 296 23.64 -9.75 11.90
C TRP A 296 23.93 -11.23 11.82
N VAL A 297 23.39 -11.98 12.79
CA VAL A 297 23.43 -13.44 12.77
C VAL A 297 22.08 -13.97 12.33
N GLU A 298 22.04 -14.61 11.15
CA GLU A 298 20.87 -15.31 10.67
C GLU A 298 20.75 -16.67 11.34
N LYS A 299 19.58 -16.92 11.96
CA LYS A 299 19.26 -18.21 12.57
C LYS A 299 18.34 -18.99 11.61
N ARG A 300 18.79 -20.13 11.11
CA ARG A 300 18.00 -21.03 10.28
C ARG A 300 17.88 -22.41 10.90
N VAL A 301 16.78 -23.10 10.65
CA VAL A 301 16.62 -24.52 10.94
C VAL A 301 16.70 -25.28 9.64
N ARG A 302 17.72 -26.15 9.49
CA ARG A 302 17.87 -27.01 8.33
C ARG A 302 18.02 -28.46 8.80
N GLY A 303 17.14 -29.36 8.35
CA GLY A 303 17.17 -30.77 8.79
C GLY A 303 17.06 -30.95 10.30
N GLY A 304 16.29 -30.11 11.02
CA GLY A 304 16.13 -30.16 12.47
C GLY A 304 17.28 -29.54 13.27
N ARG A 305 18.36 -29.10 12.62
CA ARG A 305 19.51 -28.45 13.29
C ARG A 305 19.42 -26.92 13.18
N LYS A 306 19.70 -26.23 14.27
CA LYS A 306 19.80 -24.77 14.31
C LYS A 306 21.17 -24.33 13.80
N GLU A 307 21.22 -23.66 12.67
CA GLU A 307 22.43 -23.05 12.12
C GLU A 307 22.42 -21.55 12.40
N GLN A 308 23.60 -21.00 12.73
CA GLN A 308 23.83 -19.58 12.86
C GLN A 308 24.86 -19.16 11.82
N ARG A 309 24.49 -18.18 10.97
CA ARG A 309 25.39 -17.67 9.93
C ARG A 309 25.53 -16.15 10.05
N PRO A 310 26.76 -15.62 10.11
CA PRO A 310 26.96 -14.19 10.03
C PRO A 310 26.53 -13.71 8.63
N ARG A 311 25.87 -12.56 8.59
CA ARG A 311 25.41 -11.91 7.37
C ARG A 311 25.85 -10.46 7.40
N ARG A 312 26.09 -9.93 6.21
CA ARG A 312 26.40 -8.52 5.98
C ARG A 312 25.55 -7.98 4.84
N SER A 313 25.21 -6.73 4.89
CA SER A 313 24.62 -5.99 3.77
C SER A 313 25.10 -4.55 3.76
N GLN A 314 25.14 -3.96 2.58
CA GLN A 314 25.45 -2.56 2.36
C GLN A 314 24.28 -1.90 1.65
N TRP A 315 24.01 -0.67 2.02
CA TRP A 315 22.98 0.15 1.39
C TRP A 315 23.50 1.56 1.20
N VAL A 316 23.05 2.18 0.12
CA VAL A 316 23.35 3.57 -0.17
C VAL A 316 22.04 4.29 -0.52
N TRP A 317 21.81 5.42 0.12
CA TRP A 317 20.66 6.28 -0.15
C TRP A 317 21.13 7.68 -0.50
N ALA A 318 20.47 8.29 -1.49
CA ALA A 318 20.49 9.74 -1.66
C ALA A 318 19.27 10.34 -0.96
N ALA A 319 19.44 11.52 -0.41
CA ALA A 319 18.43 12.26 0.31
C ALA A 319 18.49 13.75 -0.04
N SER A 320 17.36 14.44 0.09
CA SER A 320 17.30 15.88 -0.09
C SER A 320 18.18 16.60 0.95
N ALA A 321 18.89 17.67 0.52
CA ALA A 321 19.78 18.46 1.39
C ALA A 321 19.06 19.07 2.60
N GLN A 322 17.73 19.31 2.52
CA GLN A 322 16.93 19.77 3.65
C GLN A 322 16.96 18.80 4.86
N LEU A 323 17.46 17.59 4.69
CA LEU A 323 17.70 16.63 5.77
C LEU A 323 19.06 16.82 6.48
N ASP A 324 19.91 17.78 6.08
CA ASP A 324 21.25 17.97 6.64
C ASP A 324 21.24 18.33 8.15
N GLY A 325 20.15 18.92 8.63
CA GLY A 325 19.93 19.18 10.05
C GLY A 325 19.49 17.96 10.87
N TYR A 326 19.27 16.82 10.23
CA TYR A 326 18.87 15.56 10.90
C TYR A 326 20.03 14.57 10.91
N ALA A 327 20.10 13.73 11.96
CA ALA A 327 21.08 12.67 12.05
C ALA A 327 20.97 11.67 10.88
N ALA A 328 22.08 11.04 10.48
CA ALA A 328 22.15 10.08 9.37
C ALA A 328 21.17 8.89 9.56
N GLU A 329 20.88 8.54 10.82
CA GLU A 329 19.90 7.51 11.16
C GLU A 329 18.49 7.78 10.62
N VAL A 330 18.12 9.05 10.41
CA VAL A 330 16.80 9.38 9.82
C VAL A 330 16.73 8.92 8.38
N VAL A 331 17.79 9.13 7.60
CA VAL A 331 17.88 8.66 6.19
C VAL A 331 17.89 7.13 6.15
N TYR A 332 18.70 6.50 7.00
CA TYR A 332 18.76 5.05 7.17
C TYR A 332 17.38 4.46 7.50
N GLN A 333 16.70 4.99 8.52
CA GLN A 333 15.40 4.49 8.94
C GLN A 333 14.32 4.73 7.88
N ALA A 334 14.32 5.90 7.23
CA ALA A 334 13.37 6.21 6.16
C ALA A 334 13.58 5.29 4.95
N GLY A 335 14.83 5.12 4.50
CA GLY A 335 15.20 4.23 3.41
C GLY A 335 14.80 2.78 3.65
N HIS A 336 15.06 2.26 4.86
CA HIS A 336 14.64 0.90 5.21
C HIS A 336 13.14 0.74 5.41
N ARG A 337 12.44 1.76 5.91
CA ARG A 337 10.99 1.70 6.10
C ARG A 337 10.23 1.55 4.79
N ARG A 338 10.79 2.01 3.65
CA ARG A 338 10.26 1.77 2.32
C ARG A 338 9.91 0.29 2.08
N TRP A 339 10.79 -0.62 2.49
CA TRP A 339 10.56 -2.07 2.35
C TRP A 339 9.29 -2.58 3.03
N GLY A 340 8.67 -1.77 3.87
CA GLY A 340 7.38 -2.09 4.45
C GLY A 340 6.25 -2.16 3.42
N ILE A 341 6.36 -1.48 2.28
CA ILE A 341 5.36 -1.58 1.20
C ILE A 341 5.45 -2.94 0.50
N GLU A 342 6.64 -3.41 0.17
CA GLU A 342 6.85 -4.73 -0.46
C GLU A 342 6.57 -5.87 0.53
N ASN A 343 7.29 -5.89 1.65
CA ASN A 343 7.32 -7.02 2.56
C ASN A 343 6.10 -7.16 3.47
N LYS A 344 5.34 -6.08 3.69
CA LYS A 344 4.13 -6.12 4.52
C LYS A 344 2.88 -5.94 3.69
N ALA A 345 2.77 -4.81 2.94
CA ALA A 345 1.54 -4.53 2.25
C ALA A 345 1.35 -5.42 1.02
N PHE A 346 2.25 -5.42 0.05
CA PHE A 346 2.05 -6.23 -1.16
C PHE A 346 1.94 -7.72 -0.85
N ASN A 347 2.81 -8.25 0.04
CA ASN A 347 2.69 -9.63 0.46
C ASN A 347 1.34 -9.93 1.14
N GLU A 348 0.85 -9.05 2.02
CA GLU A 348 -0.45 -9.23 2.66
C GLU A 348 -1.59 -9.07 1.66
N LEU A 349 -1.52 -8.07 0.78
CA LEU A 349 -2.53 -7.81 -0.25
C LEU A 349 -2.63 -8.97 -1.25
N THR A 350 -1.50 -9.53 -1.68
CA THR A 350 -1.47 -10.69 -2.58
C THR A 350 -1.97 -11.95 -1.88
N GLN A 351 -1.43 -12.26 -0.70
CA GLN A 351 -1.73 -13.53 -0.04
C GLN A 351 -3.11 -13.58 0.63
N ALA A 352 -3.64 -12.42 1.02
CA ALA A 352 -4.82 -12.36 1.84
C ALA A 352 -5.99 -11.56 1.25
N TYR A 353 -5.72 -10.63 0.34
CA TYR A 353 -6.74 -9.78 -0.26
C TYR A 353 -6.86 -9.95 -1.76
N HIS A 354 -6.23 -10.99 -2.31
CA HIS A 354 -6.33 -11.37 -3.72
C HIS A 354 -5.94 -10.22 -4.67
N LEU A 355 -4.87 -9.47 -4.34
CA LEU A 355 -4.41 -8.31 -5.10
C LEU A 355 -4.24 -8.60 -6.60
N GLU A 356 -3.78 -9.79 -6.96
CA GLU A 356 -3.52 -10.20 -8.35
C GLU A 356 -4.76 -10.74 -9.07
N HIS A 357 -5.91 -10.87 -8.37
CA HIS A 357 -7.14 -11.36 -8.97
C HIS A 357 -7.86 -10.25 -9.74
N CYS A 358 -8.14 -10.50 -11.02
CA CYS A 358 -8.95 -9.63 -11.84
C CYS A 358 -10.44 -9.94 -11.65
N TYR A 359 -11.12 -9.18 -10.82
CA TYR A 359 -12.56 -9.35 -10.56
C TYR A 359 -13.41 -9.09 -11.81
N HIS A 360 -13.03 -8.09 -12.60
CA HIS A 360 -13.65 -7.76 -13.87
C HIS A 360 -12.68 -6.95 -14.74
N HIS A 361 -12.47 -7.36 -16.01
CA HIS A 361 -11.45 -6.79 -16.89
C HIS A 361 -11.98 -5.56 -17.66
N ASP A 362 -12.39 -4.54 -16.92
CA ASP A 362 -12.68 -3.18 -17.40
C ASP A 362 -11.81 -2.18 -16.62
N PRO A 363 -11.20 -1.16 -17.26
CA PRO A 363 -10.27 -0.24 -16.61
C PRO A 363 -10.87 0.52 -15.42
N THR A 364 -12.14 0.94 -15.52
CA THR A 364 -12.82 1.67 -14.46
C THR A 364 -13.17 0.74 -13.32
N SER A 365 -13.75 -0.42 -13.62
CA SER A 365 -14.11 -1.45 -12.64
C SER A 365 -12.88 -1.93 -11.86
N MET A 366 -11.77 -2.22 -12.55
CA MET A 366 -10.50 -2.60 -11.92
C MET A 366 -9.99 -1.52 -10.97
N LEU A 367 -9.98 -0.25 -11.43
CA LEU A 367 -9.52 0.87 -10.60
C LEU A 367 -10.41 1.06 -9.37
N VAL A 368 -11.73 1.00 -9.54
CA VAL A 368 -12.70 1.10 -8.44
C VAL A 368 -12.50 -0.04 -7.45
N GLN A 369 -12.36 -1.28 -7.91
CA GLN A 369 -12.11 -2.45 -7.07
C GLN A 369 -10.80 -2.30 -6.27
N MET A 370 -9.74 -1.80 -6.90
CA MET A 370 -8.48 -1.51 -6.23
C MET A 370 -8.60 -0.42 -5.16
N LEU A 371 -9.40 0.63 -5.41
CA LEU A 371 -9.66 1.68 -4.42
C LEU A 371 -10.51 1.18 -3.25
N ILE A 372 -11.48 0.29 -3.51
CA ILE A 372 -12.26 -0.40 -2.46
C ILE A 372 -11.34 -1.29 -1.60
N LEU A 373 -10.38 -1.98 -2.25
CA LEU A 373 -9.36 -2.76 -1.54
C LEU A 373 -8.52 -1.87 -0.63
N VAL A 374 -8.06 -0.70 -1.12
CA VAL A 374 -7.31 0.28 -0.32
C VAL A 374 -8.11 0.73 0.90
N LEU A 375 -9.40 1.05 0.73
CA LEU A 375 -10.28 1.45 1.82
C LEU A 375 -10.50 0.31 2.82
N GLY A 376 -10.88 -0.88 2.33
CA GLY A 376 -11.13 -2.06 3.17
C GLY A 376 -9.89 -2.48 3.98
N PHE A 377 -8.72 -2.49 3.33
CA PHE A 377 -7.43 -2.73 3.99
C PHE A 377 -7.14 -1.71 5.09
N THR A 378 -7.35 -0.43 4.82
CA THR A 378 -7.12 0.64 5.80
C THR A 378 -8.07 0.54 6.99
N LEU A 379 -9.37 0.32 6.76
CA LEU A 379 -10.37 0.14 7.82
C LEU A 379 -10.06 -1.07 8.70
N PHE A 380 -9.66 -2.19 8.09
CA PHE A 380 -9.30 -3.40 8.82
C PHE A 380 -8.03 -3.20 9.67
N ASN A 381 -6.98 -2.61 9.10
CA ASN A 381 -5.74 -2.33 9.83
C ASN A 381 -5.92 -1.28 10.94
N ALA A 382 -6.82 -0.31 10.75
CA ALA A 382 -7.17 0.65 11.79
C ALA A 382 -7.93 -0.02 12.96
N PHE A 383 -8.79 -1.01 12.67
CA PHE A 383 -9.54 -1.76 13.67
C PHE A 383 -8.68 -2.78 14.43
N ALA A 384 -7.77 -3.49 13.75
CA ALA A 384 -7.03 -4.61 14.32
C ALA A 384 -6.34 -4.32 15.68
N PRO A 385 -5.69 -3.14 15.89
CA PRO A 385 -5.10 -2.80 17.19
C PRO A 385 -6.10 -2.61 18.33
N HIS A 386 -7.40 -2.44 18.02
CA HIS A 386 -8.45 -2.36 19.04
C HIS A 386 -8.91 -3.75 19.52
N SER A 387 -8.56 -4.82 18.80
CA SER A 387 -8.74 -6.18 19.26
C SER A 387 -7.71 -6.52 20.34
N GLN A 388 -8.14 -6.83 21.56
CA GLN A 388 -7.27 -7.21 22.65
C GLN A 388 -6.40 -8.42 22.29
N LEU A 389 -6.99 -9.44 21.64
CA LEU A 389 -6.27 -10.66 21.24
C LEU A 389 -5.17 -10.38 20.21
N VAL A 390 -5.39 -9.43 19.29
CA VAL A 390 -4.34 -9.00 18.35
C VAL A 390 -3.22 -8.26 19.09
N ARG A 391 -3.58 -7.37 20.03
CA ARG A 391 -2.59 -6.64 20.84
C ARG A 391 -1.72 -7.55 21.70
N TRP A 392 -2.27 -8.63 22.22
CA TRP A 392 -1.53 -9.61 23.02
C TRP A 392 -0.75 -10.62 22.17
N GLY A 393 -0.87 -10.56 20.82
CA GLY A 393 -0.20 -11.50 19.94
C GLY A 393 -0.85 -12.89 19.87
N GLU A 394 -2.04 -13.05 20.44
CA GLU A 394 -2.78 -14.32 20.48
C GLU A 394 -3.56 -14.57 19.20
N LEU A 395 -3.82 -13.52 18.40
CA LEU A 395 -4.57 -13.61 17.16
C LEU A 395 -3.84 -12.94 16.01
N THR A 396 -3.65 -13.66 14.91
CA THR A 396 -3.11 -13.10 13.68
C THR A 396 -4.17 -12.29 12.92
N LEU A 397 -3.75 -11.37 12.04
CA LEU A 397 -4.67 -10.60 11.18
C LEU A 397 -5.51 -11.52 10.28
N LYS A 398 -4.92 -12.62 9.78
CA LYS A 398 -5.65 -13.65 9.01
C LYS A 398 -6.74 -14.33 9.85
N ALA A 399 -6.43 -14.68 11.08
CA ALA A 399 -7.42 -15.29 11.99
C ALA A 399 -8.50 -14.29 12.40
N LEU A 400 -8.17 -13.00 12.60
CA LEU A 400 -9.15 -11.95 12.86
C LEU A 400 -10.14 -11.81 11.69
N ALA A 401 -9.66 -11.76 10.44
CA ALA A 401 -10.54 -11.68 9.27
C ALA A 401 -11.49 -12.88 9.19
N ARG A 402 -10.99 -14.10 9.45
CA ARG A 402 -11.82 -15.32 9.51
C ARG A 402 -12.86 -15.23 10.64
N GLN A 403 -12.51 -14.64 11.79
CA GLN A 403 -13.48 -14.45 12.88
C GLN A 403 -14.59 -13.46 12.49
N LEU A 404 -14.31 -12.46 11.66
CA LEU A 404 -15.34 -11.54 11.15
C LEU A 404 -16.36 -12.29 10.26
N ASP A 405 -15.87 -13.19 9.40
CA ASP A 405 -16.74 -14.01 8.54
C ASP A 405 -17.57 -14.99 9.36
N LEU A 406 -16.96 -15.74 10.29
CA LEU A 406 -17.64 -16.66 11.18
C LEU A 406 -18.68 -15.97 12.08
N ALA A 407 -18.41 -14.73 12.48
CA ALA A 407 -19.33 -13.95 13.31
C ALA A 407 -20.66 -13.60 12.61
N LEU A 408 -20.74 -13.76 11.29
CA LEU A 408 -22.02 -13.70 10.55
C LEU A 408 -23.00 -14.80 10.96
N GLU A 409 -22.51 -15.94 11.45
CA GLU A 409 -23.35 -17.05 11.87
C GLU A 409 -23.94 -16.87 13.28
N GLU A 410 -23.44 -15.88 14.04
CA GLU A 410 -23.96 -15.55 15.37
C GLU A 410 -25.14 -14.56 15.28
N ASP A 411 -26.01 -14.54 16.28
CA ASP A 411 -27.07 -13.55 16.38
C ASP A 411 -26.49 -12.16 16.72
N LEU A 412 -26.72 -11.22 15.82
CA LEU A 412 -26.30 -9.83 15.95
C LEU A 412 -27.54 -8.96 16.23
N PRO A 413 -27.43 -7.94 17.09
CA PRO A 413 -28.43 -6.88 17.19
C PRO A 413 -28.33 -5.98 15.95
N TRP A 414 -28.79 -6.48 14.80
CA TRP A 414 -28.64 -5.88 13.48
C TRP A 414 -29.22 -4.47 13.34
N ASP A 415 -30.25 -4.16 14.15
CA ASP A 415 -31.00 -2.90 14.03
C ASP A 415 -30.27 -1.72 14.70
N GLN A 416 -29.45 -1.98 15.71
CA GLN A 416 -28.73 -0.93 16.46
C GLN A 416 -27.60 -0.26 15.67
N TRP A 417 -27.02 -0.95 14.68
CA TRP A 417 -25.90 -0.42 13.93
C TRP A 417 -26.29 0.70 12.96
N PHE A 418 -27.53 0.68 12.45
CA PHE A 418 -28.02 1.67 11.49
C PHE A 418 -28.81 2.81 12.12
N HIS A 419 -29.19 2.72 13.40
CA HIS A 419 -30.02 3.71 14.08
C HIS A 419 -29.23 4.68 14.97
N SER A 420 -27.93 4.46 15.17
CA SER A 420 -27.05 5.38 15.89
C SER A 420 -26.48 6.43 14.94
N GLY A 421 -27.24 7.46 14.65
CA GLY A 421 -26.79 8.61 13.84
C GLY A 421 -27.96 9.49 13.48
#